data_e6a95de683e0024acfc67ad00b8c0d0a
#
_entry.id   e6a95de683e0024acfc67ad00b8c0d0a
#
_cell.length_a   1.000
_cell.length_b   1.000
_cell.length_c   1.000
_cell.angle_alpha   90.00
_cell.angle_beta   90.00
_cell.angle_gamma   90.00
#
_symmetry.space_group_name_H-M   'P 1'
#
loop_
_entity.id
_entity.type
_entity.pdbx_description
1 polymer ?
#
loop_
_entity_poly.entity_id
_entity_poly.type
_entity_poly.pdbx_seq_one_letter_code
_entity_poly.pdbx_strand_id
1 'polypeptide(L)'
;MPQIKSAMKRVKTAESANLRNNTQKSSMRSAIKNFETSAAKNADNKDELFRTAVRAIDMAKSKGLIKANKAARDKSRLAKLN
;
A
#
# COMPACT_ATOMS: atom_id res chain seq x y z
N MET A 1 -16.54 28.87 -21.05
CA MET A 1 -15.19 28.75 -21.60
C MET A 1 -14.71 27.33 -21.49
N PRO A 2 -14.18 26.74 -22.59
CA PRO A 2 -13.74 25.33 -22.55
C PRO A 2 -12.65 25.07 -21.50
N GLN A 3 -11.80 26.04 -21.23
CA GLN A 3 -10.69 25.92 -20.29
C GLN A 3 -11.15 25.71 -18.84
N ILE A 4 -12.27 26.34 -18.46
CA ILE A 4 -12.81 26.23 -17.11
C ILE A 4 -13.32 24.81 -16.88
N LYS A 5 -14.05 24.25 -17.85
CA LYS A 5 -14.55 22.88 -17.77
C LYS A 5 -13.41 21.85 -17.70
N SER A 6 -12.35 22.08 -18.48
CA SER A 6 -11.17 21.19 -18.45
C SER A 6 -10.46 21.25 -17.11
N ALA A 7 -10.32 22.43 -16.52
CA ALA A 7 -9.70 22.60 -15.22
C ALA A 7 -10.52 21.91 -14.13
N MET A 8 -11.84 22.05 -14.14
CA MET A 8 -12.72 21.36 -13.20
C MET A 8 -12.63 19.85 -13.31
N LYS A 9 -12.56 19.34 -14.54
CA LYS A 9 -12.41 17.91 -14.78
C LYS A 9 -11.08 17.39 -14.24
N ARG A 10 -9.99 18.14 -14.44
CA ARG A 10 -8.66 17.78 -13.91
C ARG A 10 -8.66 17.75 -12.39
N VAL A 11 -9.30 18.72 -11.74
CA VAL A 11 -9.39 18.76 -10.29
C VAL A 11 -10.13 17.53 -9.76
N LYS A 12 -11.28 17.21 -10.35
CA LYS A 12 -12.03 16.00 -9.96
C LYS A 12 -11.22 14.73 -10.16
N THR A 13 -10.50 14.62 -11.27
CA THR A 13 -9.66 13.46 -11.57
C THR A 13 -8.53 13.36 -10.55
N ALA A 14 -7.88 14.48 -10.22
CA ALA A 14 -6.80 14.52 -9.23
C ALA A 14 -7.30 14.13 -7.85
N GLU A 15 -8.48 14.63 -7.44
CA GLU A 15 -9.08 14.30 -6.16
C GLU A 15 -9.39 12.80 -6.06
N SER A 16 -9.98 12.23 -7.12
CA SER A 16 -10.29 10.80 -7.18
C SER A 16 -9.02 9.95 -7.11
N ALA A 17 -7.95 10.37 -7.83
CA ALA A 17 -6.67 9.66 -7.80
C ALA A 17 -6.03 9.74 -6.42
N ASN A 18 -6.05 10.91 -5.78
CA ASN A 18 -5.50 11.08 -4.43
C ASN A 18 -6.24 10.22 -3.41
N LEU A 19 -7.55 10.18 -3.48
CA LEU A 19 -8.35 9.36 -2.57
C LEU A 19 -8.03 7.88 -2.75
N ARG A 20 -7.96 7.41 -3.99
CA ARG A 20 -7.61 6.04 -4.30
C ARG A 20 -6.21 5.69 -3.82
N ASN A 21 -5.23 6.57 -4.05
CA ASN A 21 -3.85 6.37 -3.62
C ASN A 21 -3.75 6.31 -2.10
N ASN A 22 -4.46 7.18 -1.40
CA ASN A 22 -4.48 7.18 0.07
C ASN A 22 -5.11 5.90 0.61
N THR A 23 -6.18 5.43 -0.01
CA THR A 23 -6.83 4.17 0.36
C THR A 23 -5.88 2.99 0.18
N GLN A 24 -5.14 2.96 -0.93
CA GLN A 24 -4.18 1.90 -1.20
C GLN A 24 -3.02 1.91 -0.23
N LYS A 25 -2.49 3.10 0.11
CA LYS A 25 -1.42 3.23 1.11
C LYS A 25 -1.92 2.79 2.48
N SER A 26 -3.14 3.16 2.85
CA SER A 26 -3.74 2.74 4.11
C SER A 26 -3.91 1.23 4.19
N SER A 27 -4.35 0.61 3.09
CA SER A 27 -4.50 -0.85 3.00
C SER A 27 -3.15 -1.54 3.17
N MET A 28 -2.10 -1.01 2.54
CA MET A 28 -0.75 -1.55 2.68
C MET A 28 -0.27 -1.47 4.12
N ARG A 29 -0.43 -0.30 4.75
CA ARG A 29 -0.01 -0.11 6.15
C ARG A 29 -0.78 -1.02 7.09
N SER A 30 -2.08 -1.19 6.87
CA SER A 30 -2.91 -2.08 7.67
C SER A 30 -2.47 -3.53 7.52
N ALA A 31 -2.16 -3.98 6.31
CA ALA A 31 -1.68 -5.34 6.06
C ALA A 31 -0.35 -5.59 6.77
N ILE A 32 0.58 -4.63 6.70
CA ILE A 32 1.87 -4.72 7.38
C ILE A 32 1.68 -4.79 8.89
N LYS A 33 0.84 -3.93 9.45
CA LYS A 33 0.59 -3.88 10.88
C LYS A 33 -0.07 -5.18 11.36
N ASN A 34 -1.02 -5.70 10.60
CA ASN A 34 -1.69 -6.96 10.94
C ASN A 34 -0.68 -8.11 10.98
N PHE A 35 0.23 -8.16 10.01
CA PHE A 35 1.27 -9.18 10.00
C PHE A 35 2.22 -9.01 11.19
N GLU A 36 2.68 -7.79 11.47
CA GLU A 36 3.58 -7.53 12.58
C GLU A 36 2.96 -7.95 13.92
N THR A 37 1.68 -7.64 14.11
CA THR A 37 0.95 -8.03 15.32
C THR A 37 0.86 -9.55 15.44
N SER A 38 0.55 -10.23 14.33
CA SER A 38 0.43 -11.69 14.32
C SER A 38 1.78 -12.37 14.52
N ALA A 39 2.86 -11.80 13.95
CA ALA A 39 4.20 -12.33 14.15
C ALA A 39 4.64 -12.20 15.59
N ALA A 40 4.31 -11.09 16.25
CA ALA A 40 4.62 -10.88 17.67
C ALA A 40 3.89 -11.90 18.57
N LYS A 41 2.69 -12.27 18.18
CA LYS A 41 1.87 -13.27 18.92
C LYS A 41 2.14 -14.70 18.46
N ASN A 42 2.95 -14.88 17.42
CA ASN A 42 3.20 -16.18 16.81
C ASN A 42 1.92 -16.90 16.43
N ALA A 43 0.99 -16.16 15.79
CA ALA A 43 -0.31 -16.68 15.40
C ALA A 43 -0.21 -17.65 14.22
N ASP A 44 -1.16 -18.59 14.12
CA ASP A 44 -1.17 -19.61 13.08
C ASP A 44 -1.34 -19.03 11.68
N ASN A 45 -2.03 -17.89 11.55
CA ASN A 45 -2.28 -17.24 10.26
C ASN A 45 -1.16 -16.27 9.85
N LYS A 46 -0.03 -16.33 10.52
CA LYS A 46 1.12 -15.45 10.26
C LYS A 46 1.57 -15.52 8.80
N ASP A 47 1.70 -16.72 8.24
CA ASP A 47 2.17 -16.90 6.86
C ASP A 47 1.20 -16.31 5.86
N GLU A 48 -0.09 -16.46 6.08
CA GLU A 48 -1.11 -15.89 5.21
C GLU A 48 -1.07 -14.36 5.25
N LEU A 49 -0.93 -13.78 6.44
CA LEU A 49 -0.81 -12.34 6.61
C LEU A 49 0.49 -11.81 6.01
N PHE A 50 1.56 -12.58 6.08
CA PHE A 50 2.82 -12.23 5.43
C PHE A 50 2.64 -12.11 3.91
N ARG A 51 2.00 -13.08 3.28
CA ARG A 51 1.73 -13.05 1.83
C ARG A 51 0.85 -11.85 1.46
N THR A 52 -0.16 -11.55 2.25
CA THR A 52 -1.02 -10.41 2.03
C THR A 52 -0.25 -9.10 2.11
N ALA A 53 0.63 -8.97 3.11
CA ALA A 53 1.46 -7.78 3.28
C ALA A 53 2.43 -7.60 2.10
N VAL A 54 3.10 -8.67 1.68
CA VAL A 54 4.03 -8.64 0.54
C VAL A 54 3.28 -8.25 -0.74
N ARG A 55 2.11 -8.82 -0.96
CA ARG A 55 1.28 -8.48 -2.12
C ARG A 55 0.90 -7.01 -2.12
N ALA A 56 0.50 -6.49 -0.96
CA ALA A 56 0.13 -5.08 -0.83
C ALA A 56 1.32 -4.15 -1.13
N ILE A 57 2.51 -4.51 -0.66
CA ILE A 57 3.74 -3.76 -0.94
C ILE A 57 4.06 -3.79 -2.43
N ASP A 58 3.98 -4.95 -3.07
CA ASP A 58 4.25 -5.09 -4.50
C ASP A 58 3.25 -4.30 -5.34
N MET A 59 1.99 -4.30 -4.98
CA MET A 59 0.97 -3.51 -5.66
C MET A 59 1.22 -2.02 -5.52
N ALA A 60 1.60 -1.56 -4.33
CA ALA A 60 1.92 -0.16 -4.10
C ALA A 60 3.13 0.27 -4.93
N LYS A 61 4.16 -0.57 -5.02
CA LYS A 61 5.32 -0.34 -5.86
C LYS A 61 4.93 -0.25 -7.33
N SER A 62 4.12 -1.19 -7.80
CA SER A 62 3.66 -1.28 -9.18
C SER A 62 2.90 -0.03 -9.60
N LYS A 63 2.14 0.56 -8.69
CA LYS A 63 1.36 1.78 -8.94
C LYS A 63 2.15 3.07 -8.71
N GLY A 64 3.42 2.95 -8.33
CA GLY A 64 4.29 4.09 -8.11
C GLY A 64 4.03 4.84 -6.80
N LEU A 65 3.31 4.24 -5.86
CA LEU A 65 3.03 4.86 -4.57
C LEU A 65 4.24 4.84 -3.65
N ILE A 66 5.10 3.84 -3.80
CA ILE A 66 6.34 3.73 -3.05
C ILE A 66 7.48 3.38 -4.01
N LYS A 67 8.70 3.74 -3.62
CA LYS A 67 9.89 3.46 -4.43
C LYS A 67 10.31 1.99 -4.26
N ALA A 68 10.99 1.47 -5.28
CA ALA A 68 11.46 0.08 -5.27
C ALA A 68 12.35 -0.23 -4.06
N ASN A 69 13.22 0.71 -3.66
CA ASN A 69 14.08 0.53 -2.51
C ASN A 69 13.30 0.41 -1.21
N LYS A 70 12.24 1.21 -1.07
CA LYS A 70 11.36 1.12 0.10
C LYS A 70 10.64 -0.21 0.14
N ALA A 71 10.12 -0.66 -1.01
CA ALA A 71 9.42 -1.94 -1.10
C ALA A 71 10.35 -3.10 -0.72
N ALA A 72 11.57 -3.11 -1.25
CA ALA A 72 12.56 -4.14 -0.92
C ALA A 72 12.91 -4.14 0.57
N ARG A 73 13.08 -2.95 1.14
CA ARG A 73 13.43 -2.79 2.55
C ARG A 73 12.30 -3.30 3.45
N ASP A 74 11.07 -2.94 3.14
CA ASP A 74 9.91 -3.37 3.92
C ASP A 74 9.71 -4.89 3.83
N LYS A 75 9.86 -5.47 2.62
CA LYS A 75 9.76 -6.91 2.45
C LYS A 75 10.84 -7.66 3.23
N SER A 76 12.07 -7.17 3.22
CA SER A 76 13.17 -7.76 3.98
C SER A 76 12.89 -7.72 5.48
N ARG A 77 12.39 -6.60 5.97
CA ARG A 77 12.04 -6.45 7.39
C ARG A 77 10.96 -7.44 7.79
N LEU A 78 9.92 -7.57 6.98
CA LEU A 78 8.82 -8.50 7.26
C LEU A 78 9.29 -9.96 7.20
N ALA A 79 10.18 -10.28 6.28
CA ALA A 79 10.73 -11.64 6.17
C ALA A 79 11.48 -12.05 7.43
N LYS A 80 12.17 -11.11 8.07
CA LYS A 80 12.90 -11.39 9.32
C LYS A 80 11.94 -11.69 10.48
N LEU A 81 10.74 -11.13 10.45
CA LEU A 81 9.73 -11.38 11.47
C LEU A 81 9.00 -12.70 11.26
N ASN A 82 8.98 -13.18 10.03
CA ASN A 82 8.32 -14.42 9.69
C ASN A 82 9.26 -15.61 10.01
#